data_c8096b3e83de024d26dff9642f3502f9
#
_entry.id   c8096b3e83de024d26dff9642f3502f9
#
_cell.length_a   1.000
_cell.length_b   1.000
_cell.length_c   1.000
_cell.angle_alpha   90.00
_cell.angle_beta   90.00
_cell.angle_gamma   90.00
#
_symmetry.space_group_name_H-M   'P 1'
#
loop_
_entity.id
_entity.type
_entity.pdbx_description
1 polymer ?
#
loop_
_entity_poly.entity_id
_entity_poly.type
_entity_poly.pdbx_seq_one_letter_code
_entity_poly.pdbx_strand_id
1 'polypeptide(L)'
;AFNNPLGMNAVVAGRFYGVSNTAFALAAGALIVVIAGAWDALGRSRSTALVLTGLLGGAALVVDGAPQLGADVGGALTLVPTLAFLGAGLAGLRLSWRHWLVIGATTVLVVGGFAVVDLIRPGGPTHLGRFARQVADGSAIGVLGRKAYALVGPFVSKPVMAAALACTLALVVVAVWWGRGQVRAWHAGTSPYAWLAPATGGGTTAALRALGVLTVVSVLVNDSGVTMAGFIFAAAAPALLALTLNRSDSAPLPHDSSLPDPARAQYRGNAHDDGPGSPRKAHTARQSPAASGASASESPAS
;
A
#
# COMPACT_ATOMS: atom_id res chain seq x y z
N ALA A 1 8.13 1.01 -37.00
CA ALA A 1 8.28 0.31 -35.71
C ALA A 1 7.80 1.25 -34.61
N PHE A 2 6.65 0.99 -34.02
CA PHE A 2 6.18 1.79 -32.90
C PHE A 2 7.02 1.38 -31.68
N ASN A 3 7.91 2.27 -31.24
CA ASN A 3 8.56 2.14 -29.93
C ASN A 3 7.49 2.36 -28.87
N ASN A 4 7.04 1.27 -28.24
CA ASN A 4 6.16 1.36 -27.09
C ASN A 4 6.99 1.91 -25.92
N PRO A 5 6.62 3.06 -25.29
CA PRO A 5 7.34 3.62 -24.17
C PRO A 5 7.41 2.69 -22.95
N LEU A 6 6.55 1.66 -22.89
CA LEU A 6 6.55 0.64 -21.84
C LEU A 6 7.46 -0.56 -22.16
N GLY A 7 8.38 -0.45 -23.13
CA GLY A 7 9.40 -1.46 -23.42
C GLY A 7 8.93 -2.66 -24.22
N MET A 8 7.76 -2.61 -24.84
CA MET A 8 7.31 -3.62 -25.77
C MET A 8 7.91 -3.37 -27.16
N ASN A 9 9.07 -3.96 -27.41
CA ASN A 9 9.69 -3.92 -28.73
C ASN A 9 9.36 -5.22 -29.45
N ALA A 10 8.66 -5.14 -30.58
CA ALA A 10 8.31 -6.29 -31.41
C ALA A 10 9.53 -7.01 -32.02
N VAL A 11 10.71 -6.37 -32.02
CA VAL A 11 11.94 -6.87 -32.66
C VAL A 11 12.87 -7.58 -31.68
N VAL A 12 12.82 -7.22 -30.37
CA VAL A 12 13.74 -7.78 -29.36
C VAL A 12 12.91 -8.43 -28.25
N ALA A 13 12.65 -9.73 -28.36
CA ALA A 13 12.09 -10.60 -27.31
C ALA A 13 10.90 -10.03 -26.52
N GLY A 14 10.21 -9.03 -27.05
CA GLY A 14 8.99 -8.50 -26.48
C GLY A 14 7.90 -9.57 -26.57
N ARG A 15 7.07 -9.69 -25.52
CA ARG A 15 5.85 -10.47 -25.62
C ARG A 15 4.98 -9.86 -26.71
N PHE A 16 4.68 -10.60 -27.76
CA PHE A 16 3.69 -10.21 -28.78
C PHE A 16 2.26 -10.13 -28.22
N TYR A 17 2.08 -10.56 -26.96
CA TYR A 17 0.80 -10.76 -26.31
C TYR A 17 0.97 -10.69 -24.79
N GLY A 18 0.04 -10.02 -24.11
CA GLY A 18 -0.02 -9.93 -22.65
C GLY A 18 0.70 -8.74 -22.04
N VAL A 19 0.78 -8.73 -20.71
CA VAL A 19 1.43 -7.68 -19.93
C VAL A 19 2.93 -7.94 -19.85
N SER A 20 3.75 -6.92 -20.11
CA SER A 20 5.21 -7.01 -19.92
C SER A 20 5.59 -6.80 -18.45
N ASN A 21 6.73 -7.35 -18.02
CA ASN A 21 7.24 -7.18 -16.67
C ASN A 21 7.36 -5.69 -16.28
N THR A 22 7.75 -4.81 -17.22
CA THR A 22 7.84 -3.37 -17.00
C THR A 22 6.47 -2.75 -16.76
N ALA A 23 5.48 -3.07 -17.60
CA ALA A 23 4.11 -2.57 -17.46
C ALA A 23 3.49 -3.07 -16.14
N PHE A 24 3.69 -4.35 -15.81
CA PHE A 24 3.29 -4.93 -14.54
C PHE A 24 3.87 -4.17 -13.35
N ALA A 25 5.20 -3.96 -13.34
CA ALA A 25 5.90 -3.32 -12.23
C ALA A 25 5.39 -1.89 -11.96
N LEU A 26 5.22 -1.09 -13.04
CA LEU A 26 4.67 0.26 -12.96
C LEU A 26 3.22 0.24 -12.45
N ALA A 27 2.37 -0.62 -13.03
CA ALA A 27 0.96 -0.72 -12.68
C ALA A 27 0.76 -1.22 -11.23
N ALA A 28 1.49 -2.27 -10.82
CA ALA A 28 1.40 -2.83 -9.49
C ALA A 28 1.89 -1.85 -8.42
N GLY A 29 2.99 -1.13 -8.68
CA GLY A 29 3.50 -0.08 -7.80
C GLY A 29 2.48 1.05 -7.59
N ALA A 30 1.88 1.54 -8.68
CA ALA A 30 0.83 2.55 -8.62
C ALA A 30 -0.43 2.05 -7.91
N LEU A 31 -0.88 0.82 -8.20
CA LEU A 31 -2.06 0.20 -7.62
C LEU A 31 -2.02 0.17 -6.08
N ILE A 32 -0.88 -0.22 -5.50
CA ILE A 32 -0.71 -0.27 -4.04
C ILE A 32 -0.91 1.11 -3.43
N VAL A 33 -0.34 2.15 -4.05
CA VAL A 33 -0.47 3.52 -3.56
C VAL A 33 -1.90 4.04 -3.72
N VAL A 34 -2.56 3.72 -4.84
CA VAL A 34 -3.97 4.07 -5.08
C VAL A 34 -4.89 3.41 -4.05
N ILE A 35 -4.75 2.10 -3.79
CA ILE A 35 -5.56 1.40 -2.79
C ILE A 35 -5.36 2.03 -1.40
N ALA A 36 -4.12 2.29 -1.01
CA ALA A 36 -3.82 2.88 0.29
C ALA A 36 -4.33 4.31 0.42
N GLY A 37 -4.19 5.13 -0.62
CA GLY A 37 -4.72 6.50 -0.67
C GLY A 37 -6.24 6.54 -0.64
N ALA A 38 -6.90 5.68 -1.41
CA ALA A 38 -8.35 5.55 -1.41
C ALA A 38 -8.89 5.08 -0.04
N TRP A 39 -8.20 4.13 0.61
CA TRP A 39 -8.56 3.70 1.97
C TRP A 39 -8.46 4.84 2.98
N ASP A 40 -7.43 5.66 2.89
CA ASP A 40 -7.28 6.84 3.75
C ASP A 40 -8.39 7.87 3.50
N ALA A 41 -8.81 8.06 2.25
CA ALA A 41 -9.86 9.01 1.87
C ALA A 41 -11.28 8.52 2.24
N LEU A 42 -11.53 7.20 2.21
CA LEU A 42 -12.85 6.59 2.43
C LEU A 42 -13.13 6.14 3.87
N GLY A 43 -12.40 6.68 4.87
CA GLY A 43 -12.73 6.53 6.28
C GLY A 43 -12.02 5.39 7.03
N ARG A 44 -10.99 4.78 6.47
CA ARG A 44 -10.03 3.88 7.16
C ARG A 44 -10.66 2.68 7.88
N SER A 45 -11.77 2.16 7.37
CA SER A 45 -12.43 1.00 7.96
C SER A 45 -11.83 -0.32 7.45
N ARG A 46 -12.03 -1.41 8.20
CA ARG A 46 -11.64 -2.77 7.77
C ARG A 46 -12.40 -3.21 6.53
N SER A 47 -13.70 -2.90 6.46
CA SER A 47 -14.53 -3.19 5.29
C SER A 47 -14.01 -2.47 4.05
N THR A 48 -13.69 -1.18 4.15
CA THR A 48 -13.09 -0.42 3.06
C THR A 48 -11.76 -1.04 2.59
N ALA A 49 -10.89 -1.47 3.53
CA ALA A 49 -9.64 -2.15 3.18
C ALA A 49 -9.88 -3.42 2.35
N LEU A 50 -10.80 -4.28 2.80
CA LEU A 50 -11.12 -5.54 2.13
C LEU A 50 -11.79 -5.31 0.77
N VAL A 51 -12.73 -4.38 0.70
CA VAL A 51 -13.44 -4.04 -0.55
C VAL A 51 -12.48 -3.46 -1.58
N LEU A 52 -11.67 -2.47 -1.23
CA LEU A 52 -10.72 -1.86 -2.16
C LEU A 52 -9.66 -2.87 -2.63
N THR A 53 -9.09 -3.62 -1.70
CA THR A 53 -8.09 -4.64 -2.05
C THR A 53 -8.71 -5.76 -2.89
N GLY A 54 -9.91 -6.21 -2.54
CA GLY A 54 -10.64 -7.24 -3.28
C GLY A 54 -11.05 -6.79 -4.68
N LEU A 55 -11.66 -5.61 -4.82
CA LEU A 55 -12.15 -5.11 -6.11
C LEU A 55 -11.00 -4.64 -7.01
N LEU A 56 -10.20 -3.68 -6.56
CA LEU A 56 -9.14 -3.12 -7.41
C LEU A 56 -7.99 -4.10 -7.59
N GLY A 57 -7.57 -4.76 -6.49
CA GLY A 57 -6.52 -5.76 -6.54
C GLY A 57 -6.95 -7.02 -7.29
N GLY A 58 -8.18 -7.49 -7.08
CA GLY A 58 -8.76 -8.62 -7.81
C GLY A 58 -8.91 -8.34 -9.29
N ALA A 59 -9.41 -7.15 -9.67
CA ALA A 59 -9.47 -6.74 -11.07
C ALA A 59 -8.09 -6.69 -11.72
N ALA A 60 -7.10 -6.11 -11.06
CA ALA A 60 -5.72 -6.06 -11.54
C ALA A 60 -5.13 -7.48 -11.69
N LEU A 61 -5.37 -8.38 -10.73
CA LEU A 61 -4.94 -9.77 -10.79
C LEU A 61 -5.54 -10.52 -11.98
N VAL A 62 -6.83 -10.30 -12.27
CA VAL A 62 -7.50 -10.91 -13.44
C VAL A 62 -6.94 -10.32 -14.73
N VAL A 63 -6.80 -9.00 -14.82
CA VAL A 63 -6.28 -8.33 -16.03
C VAL A 63 -4.84 -8.78 -16.32
N ASP A 64 -4.02 -8.91 -15.31
CA ASP A 64 -2.62 -9.29 -15.44
C ASP A 64 -2.43 -10.81 -15.68
N GLY A 65 -3.10 -11.64 -14.86
CA GLY A 65 -2.86 -13.08 -14.82
C GLY A 65 -3.70 -13.91 -15.79
N ALA A 66 -4.89 -13.42 -16.20
CA ALA A 66 -5.77 -14.23 -17.05
C ALA A 66 -5.14 -14.51 -18.43
N PRO A 67 -5.20 -15.77 -18.91
CA PRO A 67 -4.57 -16.17 -20.17
C PRO A 67 -5.08 -15.43 -21.42
N GLN A 68 -6.29 -14.88 -21.35
CA GLN A 68 -6.91 -14.10 -22.43
C GLN A 68 -6.52 -12.62 -22.41
N LEU A 69 -5.97 -12.12 -21.29
CA LEU A 69 -5.63 -10.72 -21.05
C LEU A 69 -4.12 -10.53 -20.91
N GLY A 70 -3.62 -10.50 -19.68
CA GLY A 70 -2.21 -10.24 -19.39
C GLY A 70 -1.30 -11.44 -19.57
N ALA A 71 -1.80 -12.65 -19.26
CA ALA A 71 -1.06 -13.91 -19.29
C ALA A 71 0.29 -13.85 -18.52
N ASP A 72 0.38 -13.01 -17.48
CA ASP A 72 1.57 -12.84 -16.68
C ASP A 72 1.51 -13.68 -15.40
N VAL A 73 2.15 -14.84 -15.46
CA VAL A 73 2.25 -15.78 -14.33
C VAL A 73 3.06 -15.17 -13.19
N GLY A 74 4.14 -14.47 -13.51
CA GLY A 74 5.02 -13.83 -12.53
C GLY A 74 4.29 -12.72 -11.79
N GLY A 75 3.49 -11.95 -12.52
CA GLY A 75 2.63 -10.92 -11.95
C GLY A 75 1.59 -11.51 -11.01
N ALA A 76 0.87 -12.57 -11.42
CA ALA A 76 -0.11 -13.23 -10.56
C ALA A 76 0.50 -13.81 -9.28
N LEU A 77 1.66 -14.49 -9.39
CA LEU A 77 2.43 -15.02 -8.26
C LEU A 77 2.86 -13.91 -7.29
N THR A 78 3.09 -12.71 -7.79
CA THR A 78 3.53 -11.55 -7.01
C THR A 78 2.35 -10.79 -6.40
N LEU A 79 1.27 -10.57 -7.16
CA LEU A 79 0.12 -9.78 -6.70
C LEU A 79 -0.62 -10.42 -5.54
N VAL A 80 -0.86 -11.73 -5.58
CA VAL A 80 -1.66 -12.40 -4.53
C VAL A 80 -1.06 -12.17 -3.13
N PRO A 81 0.21 -12.50 -2.86
CA PRO A 81 0.79 -12.26 -1.53
C PRO A 81 0.90 -10.77 -1.19
N THR A 82 1.16 -9.92 -2.18
CA THR A 82 1.27 -8.47 -1.98
C THR A 82 -0.07 -7.85 -1.58
N LEU A 83 -1.14 -8.18 -2.29
CA LEU A 83 -2.48 -7.68 -2.00
C LEU A 83 -3.00 -8.21 -0.66
N ALA A 84 -2.77 -9.49 -0.36
CA ALA A 84 -3.11 -10.06 0.95
C ALA A 84 -2.37 -9.33 2.09
N PHE A 85 -1.09 -9.02 1.90
CA PHE A 85 -0.29 -8.28 2.87
C PHE A 85 -0.77 -6.83 3.01
N LEU A 86 -1.07 -6.15 1.90
CA LEU A 86 -1.62 -4.79 1.89
C LEU A 86 -2.98 -4.75 2.62
N GLY A 87 -3.92 -5.61 2.23
CA GLY A 87 -5.25 -5.66 2.82
C GLY A 87 -5.22 -5.96 4.32
N ALA A 88 -4.36 -6.91 4.74
CA ALA A 88 -4.13 -7.19 6.16
C ALA A 88 -3.55 -5.97 6.90
N GLY A 89 -2.57 -5.29 6.31
CA GLY A 89 -1.96 -4.08 6.87
C GLY A 89 -2.97 -2.94 7.06
N LEU A 90 -3.79 -2.67 6.04
CA LEU A 90 -4.85 -1.67 6.09
C LEU A 90 -5.96 -2.04 7.07
N ALA A 91 -6.31 -3.33 7.18
CA ALA A 91 -7.29 -3.83 8.14
C ALA A 91 -6.76 -3.93 9.58
N GLY A 92 -5.47 -3.62 9.82
CA GLY A 92 -4.84 -3.70 11.14
C GLY A 92 -4.65 -5.14 11.63
N LEU A 93 -4.57 -6.11 10.73
CA LEU A 93 -4.40 -7.53 11.05
C LEU A 93 -2.90 -7.88 11.14
N ARG A 94 -2.54 -8.69 12.13
CA ARG A 94 -1.19 -9.25 12.24
C ARG A 94 -1.15 -10.60 11.53
N LEU A 95 -0.30 -10.70 10.52
CA LEU A 95 -0.10 -11.95 9.80
C LEU A 95 0.82 -12.87 10.63
N SER A 96 0.30 -14.07 10.96
CA SER A 96 1.06 -15.17 11.54
C SER A 96 1.57 -16.10 10.44
N TRP A 97 2.44 -17.07 10.79
CA TRP A 97 2.92 -18.07 9.85
C TRP A 97 1.80 -18.87 9.16
N ARG A 98 0.68 -19.11 9.87
CA ARG A 98 -0.51 -19.78 9.31
C ARG A 98 -1.17 -18.96 8.20
N HIS A 99 -1.24 -17.62 8.36
CA HIS A 99 -1.75 -16.74 7.30
C HIS A 99 -0.87 -16.81 6.06
N TRP A 100 0.46 -16.89 6.23
CA TRP A 100 1.37 -17.04 5.10
C TRP A 100 1.18 -18.38 4.37
N LEU A 101 0.87 -19.48 5.07
CA LEU A 101 0.50 -20.74 4.44
C LEU A 101 -0.80 -20.60 3.62
N VAL A 102 -1.81 -19.92 4.18
CA VAL A 102 -3.08 -19.68 3.46
C VAL A 102 -2.83 -18.80 2.23
N ILE A 103 -2.04 -17.74 2.37
CA ILE A 103 -1.68 -16.87 1.23
C ILE A 103 -0.94 -17.68 0.16
N GLY A 104 0.01 -18.51 0.53
CA GLY A 104 0.72 -19.40 -0.39
C GLY A 104 -0.22 -20.38 -1.09
N ALA A 105 -1.10 -21.05 -0.35
CA ALA A 105 -2.10 -21.96 -0.91
C ALA A 105 -3.06 -21.22 -1.87
N THR A 106 -3.51 -20.02 -1.50
CA THR A 106 -4.35 -19.18 -2.36
C THR A 106 -3.60 -18.78 -3.64
N THR A 107 -2.31 -18.44 -3.53
CA THR A 107 -1.48 -18.12 -4.70
C THR A 107 -1.40 -19.30 -5.65
N VAL A 108 -1.13 -20.49 -5.13
CA VAL A 108 -1.09 -21.74 -5.93
C VAL A 108 -2.46 -22.03 -6.56
N LEU A 109 -3.55 -21.84 -5.81
CA LEU A 109 -4.91 -22.06 -6.30
C LEU A 109 -5.27 -21.11 -7.45
N VAL A 110 -4.95 -19.82 -7.30
CA VAL A 110 -5.23 -18.79 -8.32
C VAL A 110 -4.42 -19.05 -9.58
N VAL A 111 -3.12 -19.25 -9.45
CA VAL A 111 -2.23 -19.53 -10.59
C VAL A 111 -2.57 -20.87 -11.23
N GLY A 112 -2.90 -21.89 -10.43
CA GLY A 112 -3.40 -23.18 -10.89
C GLY A 112 -4.71 -23.03 -11.67
N GLY A 113 -5.64 -22.21 -11.19
CA GLY A 113 -6.88 -21.89 -11.89
C GLY A 113 -6.63 -21.25 -13.26
N PHE A 114 -5.74 -20.27 -13.34
CA PHE A 114 -5.33 -19.68 -14.63
C PHE A 114 -4.66 -20.73 -15.54
N ALA A 115 -3.86 -21.64 -14.98
CA ALA A 115 -3.24 -22.72 -15.74
C ALA A 115 -4.27 -23.69 -16.32
N VAL A 116 -5.30 -24.05 -15.56
CA VAL A 116 -6.41 -24.90 -16.05
C VAL A 116 -7.15 -24.18 -17.18
N VAL A 117 -7.52 -22.91 -17.00
CA VAL A 117 -8.17 -22.11 -18.04
C VAL A 117 -7.31 -22.04 -19.31
N ASP A 118 -5.99 -21.91 -19.18
CA ASP A 118 -5.07 -21.88 -20.32
C ASP A 118 -4.95 -23.25 -21.01
N LEU A 119 -5.03 -24.35 -20.26
CA LEU A 119 -4.96 -25.71 -20.81
C LEU A 119 -6.17 -26.07 -21.68
N ILE A 120 -7.37 -25.58 -21.32
CA ILE A 120 -8.63 -25.85 -22.03
C ILE A 120 -8.93 -24.81 -23.11
N ARG A 121 -8.07 -23.84 -23.30
CA ARG A 121 -8.26 -22.73 -24.24
C ARG A 121 -8.30 -23.21 -25.69
N PRO A 122 -9.28 -22.77 -26.52
CA PRO A 122 -9.26 -22.95 -27.97
C PRO A 122 -8.01 -22.28 -28.56
N GLY A 123 -7.25 -23.01 -29.41
CA GLY A 123 -6.00 -22.51 -30.00
C GLY A 123 -4.72 -22.98 -29.32
N GLY A 124 -4.86 -23.75 -28.25
CA GLY A 124 -3.75 -24.39 -27.52
C GLY A 124 -3.18 -23.55 -26.36
N PRO A 125 -2.41 -24.21 -25.48
CA PRO A 125 -1.93 -23.59 -24.25
C PRO A 125 -0.79 -22.60 -24.51
N THR A 126 -0.80 -21.51 -23.74
CA THR A 126 0.29 -20.53 -23.69
C THR A 126 1.46 -21.03 -22.82
N HIS A 127 2.32 -20.14 -22.36
CA HIS A 127 3.43 -20.50 -21.48
C HIS A 127 2.99 -21.13 -20.16
N LEU A 128 1.87 -20.68 -19.58
CA LEU A 128 1.38 -21.19 -18.29
C LEU A 128 0.85 -22.61 -18.40
N GLY A 129 0.01 -22.89 -19.40
CA GLY A 129 -0.49 -24.25 -19.63
C GLY A 129 0.61 -25.23 -20.02
N ARG A 130 1.62 -24.79 -20.81
CA ARG A 130 2.82 -25.60 -21.07
C ARG A 130 3.61 -25.90 -19.82
N PHE A 131 3.82 -24.92 -18.95
CA PHE A 131 4.48 -25.12 -17.67
C PHE A 131 3.67 -26.07 -16.76
N ALA A 132 2.35 -25.94 -16.72
CA ALA A 132 1.49 -26.85 -15.96
C ALA A 132 1.64 -28.32 -16.44
N ARG A 133 1.75 -28.55 -17.77
CA ARG A 133 2.05 -29.89 -18.30
C ARG A 133 3.43 -30.37 -17.86
N GLN A 134 4.44 -29.50 -17.87
CA GLN A 134 5.79 -29.84 -17.40
C GLN A 134 5.82 -30.17 -15.90
N VAL A 135 4.96 -29.55 -15.10
CA VAL A 135 4.80 -29.93 -13.70
C VAL A 135 4.16 -31.33 -13.58
N ALA A 136 3.15 -31.61 -14.38
CA ALA A 136 2.46 -32.89 -14.38
C ALA A 136 3.33 -34.06 -14.85
N ASP A 137 4.21 -33.85 -15.82
CA ASP A 137 5.13 -34.85 -16.36
C ASP A 137 6.50 -34.90 -15.64
N GLY A 138 6.69 -34.07 -14.61
CA GLY A 138 7.93 -34.01 -13.81
C GLY A 138 9.09 -33.26 -14.44
N SER A 139 8.98 -32.74 -15.67
CA SER A 139 10.06 -32.05 -16.36
C SER A 139 10.28 -30.60 -15.87
N ALA A 140 9.34 -30.06 -15.06
CA ALA A 140 9.44 -28.72 -14.48
C ALA A 140 10.71 -28.50 -13.63
N ILE A 141 11.22 -29.56 -12.98
CA ILE A 141 12.46 -29.49 -12.15
C ILE A 141 13.64 -29.02 -13.01
N GLY A 142 13.77 -29.53 -14.25
CA GLY A 142 14.80 -29.07 -15.18
C GLY A 142 14.65 -27.62 -15.60
N VAL A 143 13.40 -27.11 -15.71
CA VAL A 143 13.14 -25.71 -16.03
C VAL A 143 13.50 -24.82 -14.83
N LEU A 144 13.10 -25.21 -13.61
CA LEU A 144 13.46 -24.48 -12.37
C LEU A 144 14.99 -24.47 -12.16
N GLY A 145 15.66 -25.59 -12.38
CA GLY A 145 17.11 -25.66 -12.28
C GLY A 145 17.83 -24.73 -13.24
N ARG A 146 17.40 -24.68 -14.50
CA ARG A 146 17.94 -23.72 -15.49
C ARG A 146 17.67 -22.27 -15.10
N LYS A 147 16.49 -21.93 -14.58
CA LYS A 147 16.16 -20.58 -14.11
C LYS A 147 17.00 -20.21 -12.89
N ALA A 148 17.15 -21.11 -11.92
CA ALA A 148 18.01 -20.89 -10.75
C ALA A 148 19.46 -20.68 -11.16
N TYR A 149 19.98 -21.50 -12.09
CA TYR A 149 21.32 -21.33 -12.64
C TYR A 149 21.48 -20.01 -13.38
N ALA A 150 20.51 -19.63 -14.21
CA ALA A 150 20.54 -18.35 -14.92
C ALA A 150 20.55 -17.14 -13.97
N LEU A 151 19.90 -17.26 -12.80
CA LEU A 151 19.91 -16.24 -11.78
C LEU A 151 21.24 -16.13 -11.04
N VAL A 152 21.86 -17.26 -10.69
CA VAL A 152 23.06 -17.32 -9.85
C VAL A 152 24.35 -17.42 -10.69
N GLY A 153 24.30 -18.12 -11.83
CA GLY A 153 25.44 -18.44 -12.66
C GLY A 153 26.32 -17.24 -13.07
N PRO A 154 25.76 -16.10 -13.48
CA PRO A 154 26.55 -14.90 -13.79
C PRO A 154 27.41 -14.40 -12.63
N PHE A 155 26.91 -14.51 -11.40
CA PHE A 155 27.61 -14.06 -10.20
C PHE A 155 28.72 -15.03 -9.77
N VAL A 156 28.58 -16.31 -10.09
CA VAL A 156 29.59 -17.31 -9.80
C VAL A 156 30.68 -17.36 -10.87
N SER A 157 30.30 -17.19 -12.14
CA SER A 157 31.21 -17.35 -13.28
C SER A 157 31.98 -16.09 -13.67
N LYS A 158 31.52 -14.90 -13.25
CA LYS A 158 32.13 -13.62 -13.63
C LYS A 158 32.49 -12.81 -12.38
N PRO A 159 33.78 -12.65 -12.05
CA PRO A 159 34.20 -11.93 -10.83
C PRO A 159 33.69 -10.49 -10.76
N VAL A 160 33.56 -9.81 -11.90
CA VAL A 160 32.99 -8.46 -11.96
C VAL A 160 31.53 -8.43 -11.50
N MET A 161 30.74 -9.45 -11.90
CA MET A 161 29.34 -9.56 -11.48
C MET A 161 29.22 -9.93 -10.01
N ALA A 162 30.11 -10.78 -9.49
CA ALA A 162 30.19 -11.09 -8.07
C ALA A 162 30.52 -9.83 -7.25
N ALA A 163 31.50 -9.04 -7.69
CA ALA A 163 31.84 -7.76 -7.06
C ALA A 163 30.67 -6.76 -7.11
N ALA A 164 30.00 -6.63 -8.25
CA ALA A 164 28.82 -5.78 -8.38
C ALA A 164 27.69 -6.20 -7.44
N LEU A 165 27.42 -7.51 -7.31
CA LEU A 165 26.47 -8.04 -6.34
C LEU A 165 26.87 -7.70 -4.90
N ALA A 166 28.13 -7.94 -4.54
CA ALA A 166 28.65 -7.63 -3.20
C ALA A 166 28.51 -6.14 -2.87
N CYS A 167 28.88 -5.25 -3.81
CA CYS A 167 28.69 -3.80 -3.66
C CYS A 167 27.22 -3.43 -3.49
N THR A 168 26.33 -4.02 -4.30
CA THR A 168 24.88 -3.78 -4.21
C THR A 168 24.35 -4.21 -2.85
N LEU A 169 24.72 -5.40 -2.37
CA LEU A 169 24.32 -5.90 -1.04
C LEU A 169 24.85 -4.99 0.08
N ALA A 170 26.12 -4.55 -0.02
CA ALA A 170 26.70 -3.61 0.93
C ALA A 170 25.94 -2.28 0.95
N LEU A 171 25.59 -1.72 -0.21
CA LEU A 171 24.79 -0.51 -0.33
C LEU A 171 23.39 -0.70 0.27
N VAL A 172 22.75 -1.84 0.03
CA VAL A 172 21.44 -2.16 0.64
C VAL A 172 21.56 -2.24 2.16
N VAL A 173 22.60 -2.90 2.70
CA VAL A 173 22.84 -2.98 4.15
C VAL A 173 23.04 -1.59 4.74
N VAL A 174 23.86 -0.75 4.11
CA VAL A 174 24.09 0.64 4.54
C VAL A 174 22.80 1.46 4.47
N ALA A 175 22.03 1.34 3.39
CA ALA A 175 20.76 2.04 3.21
C ALA A 175 19.74 1.61 4.27
N VAL A 176 19.63 0.32 4.57
CA VAL A 176 18.75 -0.21 5.62
C VAL A 176 19.20 0.27 7.01
N TRP A 177 20.51 0.22 7.29
CA TRP A 177 21.06 0.68 8.57
C TRP A 177 20.82 2.19 8.77
N TRP A 178 21.16 3.00 7.77
CA TRP A 178 20.92 4.44 7.77
C TRP A 178 19.42 4.77 7.86
N GLY A 179 18.59 4.10 7.06
CA GLY A 179 17.13 4.28 7.06
C GLY A 179 16.49 3.95 8.40
N ARG A 180 16.98 2.89 9.10
CA ARG A 180 16.52 2.60 10.47
C ARG A 180 16.88 3.72 11.45
N GLY A 181 18.03 4.36 11.28
CA GLY A 181 18.43 5.53 12.03
C GLY A 181 17.47 6.70 11.80
N GLN A 182 17.16 6.99 10.53
CA GLN A 182 16.23 8.06 10.16
C GLN A 182 14.81 7.81 10.69
N VAL A 183 14.31 6.58 10.60
CA VAL A 183 13.00 6.22 11.15
C VAL A 183 12.96 6.39 12.67
N ARG A 184 14.01 6.01 13.40
CA ARG A 184 14.10 6.23 14.84
C ARG A 184 14.13 7.72 15.20
N ALA A 185 14.97 8.50 14.51
CA ALA A 185 15.04 9.95 14.68
C ALA A 185 13.70 10.63 14.37
N TRP A 186 12.99 10.12 13.39
CA TRP A 186 11.65 10.61 13.05
C TRP A 186 10.64 10.35 14.17
N HIS A 187 10.58 9.12 14.69
CA HIS A 187 9.71 8.79 15.82
C HIS A 187 10.08 9.55 17.11
N ALA A 188 11.36 9.91 17.27
CA ALA A 188 11.84 10.72 18.37
C ALA A 188 11.61 12.24 18.17
N GLY A 189 11.08 12.68 17.02
CA GLY A 189 10.91 14.10 16.71
C GLY A 189 12.21 14.86 16.45
N THR A 190 13.35 14.16 16.37
CA THR A 190 14.68 14.77 16.15
C THR A 190 15.11 14.81 14.68
N SER A 191 14.32 14.22 13.79
CA SER A 191 14.57 14.24 12.35
C SER A 191 14.24 15.62 11.76
N PRO A 192 15.05 16.15 10.82
CA PRO A 192 14.70 17.35 10.07
C PRO A 192 13.42 17.18 9.24
N TYR A 193 12.98 15.94 9.05
CA TYR A 193 11.74 15.58 8.35
C TYR A 193 10.58 15.23 9.31
N ALA A 194 10.68 15.58 10.60
CA ALA A 194 9.63 15.29 11.60
C ALA A 194 8.28 15.94 11.24
N TRP A 195 8.30 17.03 10.49
CA TRP A 195 7.10 17.69 9.97
C TRP A 195 6.28 16.81 9.01
N LEU A 196 6.89 15.79 8.40
CA LEU A 196 6.18 14.79 7.57
C LEU A 196 5.48 13.70 8.40
N ALA A 197 5.74 13.61 9.70
CA ALA A 197 5.17 12.56 10.56
C ALA A 197 3.64 12.52 10.56
N PRO A 198 2.91 13.64 10.61
CA PRO A 198 1.45 13.63 10.52
C PRO A 198 0.93 13.17 9.16
N ALA A 199 1.72 13.37 8.10
CA ALA A 199 1.38 13.01 6.73
C ALA A 199 1.52 11.49 6.45
N THR A 200 2.30 10.77 7.26
CA THR A 200 2.45 9.31 7.13
C THR A 200 1.32 8.58 7.86
N GLY A 201 0.10 8.66 7.33
CA GLY A 201 -1.03 7.89 7.84
C GLY A 201 -0.83 6.37 7.71
N GLY A 202 -1.70 5.60 8.39
CA GLY A 202 -1.66 4.13 8.36
C GLY A 202 -1.61 3.53 6.95
N GLY A 203 -2.28 4.17 5.99
CA GLY A 203 -2.26 3.76 4.58
C GLY A 203 -0.89 3.87 3.94
N THR A 204 -0.17 4.97 4.15
CA THR A 204 1.20 5.15 3.62
C THR A 204 2.16 4.09 4.18
N THR A 205 2.07 3.81 5.48
CA THR A 205 2.91 2.77 6.11
C THR A 205 2.59 1.38 5.57
N ALA A 206 1.31 1.06 5.38
CA ALA A 206 0.88 -0.20 4.80
C ALA A 206 1.34 -0.33 3.34
N ALA A 207 1.23 0.76 2.55
CA ALA A 207 1.72 0.80 1.17
C ALA A 207 3.23 0.57 1.09
N LEU A 208 4.04 1.26 1.89
CA LEU A 208 5.50 1.09 1.91
C LEU A 208 5.91 -0.36 2.23
N ARG A 209 5.26 -0.98 3.20
CA ARG A 209 5.50 -2.39 3.55
C ARG A 209 5.08 -3.33 2.42
N ALA A 210 3.93 -3.09 1.80
CA ALA A 210 3.44 -3.88 0.67
C ALA A 210 4.33 -3.72 -0.58
N LEU A 211 4.84 -2.52 -0.85
CA LEU A 211 5.83 -2.27 -1.89
C LEU A 211 7.13 -3.05 -1.65
N GLY A 212 7.54 -3.19 -0.38
CA GLY A 212 8.66 -4.07 -0.02
C GLY A 212 8.39 -5.53 -0.39
N VAL A 213 7.20 -6.07 -0.06
CA VAL A 213 6.80 -7.43 -0.44
C VAL A 213 6.70 -7.56 -1.96
N LEU A 214 6.04 -6.61 -2.64
CA LEU A 214 5.95 -6.57 -4.10
C LEU A 214 7.34 -6.65 -4.74
N THR A 215 8.28 -5.83 -4.27
CA THR A 215 9.63 -5.76 -4.81
C THR A 215 10.38 -7.08 -4.62
N VAL A 216 10.39 -7.62 -3.40
CA VAL A 216 11.11 -8.87 -3.10
C VAL A 216 10.56 -10.02 -3.94
N VAL A 217 9.24 -10.20 -3.94
CA VAL A 217 8.61 -11.31 -4.70
C VAL A 217 8.80 -11.11 -6.20
N SER A 218 8.62 -9.89 -6.73
CA SER A 218 8.86 -9.60 -8.16
C SER A 218 10.27 -9.93 -8.59
N VAL A 219 11.28 -9.53 -7.81
CA VAL A 219 12.69 -9.80 -8.13
C VAL A 219 13.00 -11.30 -8.16
N LEU A 220 12.37 -12.07 -7.26
CA LEU A 220 12.60 -13.51 -7.14
C LEU A 220 11.85 -14.32 -8.23
N VAL A 221 10.68 -13.86 -8.65
CA VAL A 221 9.78 -14.64 -9.52
C VAL A 221 9.92 -14.24 -10.99
N ASN A 222 10.15 -12.94 -11.28
CA ASN A 222 10.19 -12.42 -12.64
C ASN A 222 11.59 -12.53 -13.26
N ASP A 223 11.62 -12.83 -14.54
CA ASP A 223 12.85 -12.95 -15.33
C ASP A 223 13.64 -11.63 -15.43
N SER A 224 12.99 -10.49 -15.18
CA SER A 224 13.61 -9.17 -15.20
C SER A 224 14.44 -8.85 -13.93
N GLY A 225 14.34 -9.69 -12.89
CA GLY A 225 15.15 -9.58 -11.67
C GLY A 225 15.10 -8.19 -11.02
N VAL A 226 16.27 -7.65 -10.70
CA VAL A 226 16.42 -6.37 -9.94
C VAL A 226 15.80 -5.16 -10.65
N THR A 227 15.67 -5.17 -11.98
CA THR A 227 15.08 -4.06 -12.73
C THR A 227 13.60 -3.82 -12.36
N MET A 228 12.91 -4.87 -11.88
CA MET A 228 11.54 -4.76 -11.35
C MET A 228 11.44 -3.72 -10.24
N ALA A 229 12.40 -3.69 -9.33
CA ALA A 229 12.44 -2.72 -8.24
C ALA A 229 12.45 -1.27 -8.78
N GLY A 230 13.27 -1.00 -9.78
CA GLY A 230 13.35 0.33 -10.41
C GLY A 230 11.99 0.79 -10.97
N PHE A 231 11.29 -0.07 -11.70
CA PHE A 231 9.99 0.28 -12.29
C PHE A 231 8.87 0.39 -11.24
N ILE A 232 8.85 -0.48 -10.21
CA ILE A 232 7.90 -0.38 -9.10
C ILE A 232 8.01 1.00 -8.43
N PHE A 233 9.24 1.40 -8.08
CA PHE A 233 9.46 2.67 -7.39
C PHE A 233 9.36 3.88 -8.31
N ALA A 234 9.59 3.74 -9.62
CA ALA A 234 9.37 4.83 -10.57
C ALA A 234 7.90 5.30 -10.58
N ALA A 235 6.94 4.38 -10.39
CA ALA A 235 5.54 4.73 -10.28
C ALA A 235 5.12 5.05 -8.82
N ALA A 236 5.59 4.27 -7.86
CA ALA A 236 5.14 4.38 -6.48
C ALA A 236 5.71 5.60 -5.75
N ALA A 237 6.97 5.98 -5.99
CA ALA A 237 7.62 7.06 -5.24
C ALA A 237 6.97 8.44 -5.47
N PRO A 238 6.74 8.90 -6.72
CA PRO A 238 6.06 10.17 -6.95
C PRO A 238 4.62 10.16 -6.42
N ALA A 239 3.90 9.02 -6.52
CA ALA A 239 2.55 8.90 -5.99
C ALA A 239 2.51 8.96 -4.45
N LEU A 240 3.46 8.30 -3.78
CA LEU A 240 3.60 8.40 -2.31
C LEU A 240 3.96 9.81 -1.88
N LEU A 241 4.87 10.47 -2.60
CA LEU A 241 5.24 11.87 -2.32
C LEU A 241 4.02 12.78 -2.46
N ALA A 242 3.26 12.66 -3.54
CA ALA A 242 2.03 13.43 -3.73
C ALA A 242 1.01 13.21 -2.62
N LEU A 243 0.80 11.95 -2.17
CA LEU A 243 -0.08 11.64 -1.05
C LEU A 243 0.40 12.26 0.27
N THR A 244 1.71 12.26 0.54
CA THR A 244 2.25 12.84 1.77
C THR A 244 2.14 14.36 1.78
N LEU A 245 2.46 15.02 0.68
CA LEU A 245 2.36 16.48 0.55
C LEU A 245 0.90 16.96 0.66
N ASN A 246 -0.03 16.31 -0.03
CA ASN A 246 -1.45 16.69 0.05
C ASN A 246 -2.03 16.56 1.47
N ARG A 247 -1.50 15.65 2.29
CA ARG A 247 -1.91 15.52 3.70
C ARG A 247 -1.29 16.59 4.60
N SER A 248 -0.07 17.03 4.30
CA SER A 248 0.58 18.12 5.06
C SER A 248 -0.22 19.41 4.93
N ASP A 249 -0.72 19.69 3.72
CA ASP A 249 -1.53 20.89 3.45
C ASP A 249 -2.90 20.85 4.13
N SER A 250 -3.40 19.65 4.43
CA SER A 250 -4.68 19.44 5.10
C SER A 250 -4.57 19.41 6.64
N ALA A 251 -3.37 19.44 7.19
CA ALA A 251 -3.17 19.50 8.63
C ALA A 251 -3.52 20.91 9.13
N PRO A 252 -4.37 21.06 10.20
CA PRO A 252 -4.61 22.35 10.81
C PRO A 252 -3.27 22.97 11.20
N LEU A 253 -3.07 24.24 10.84
CA LEU A 253 -1.92 25.00 11.31
C LEU A 253 -1.87 24.88 12.84
N PRO A 254 -0.68 24.73 13.46
CA PRO A 254 -0.54 24.77 14.88
C PRO A 254 -1.26 26.03 15.40
N HIS A 255 -2.25 25.84 16.24
CA HIS A 255 -2.92 26.97 16.88
C HIS A 255 -1.86 27.68 17.69
N ASP A 256 -1.35 28.80 17.16
CA ASP A 256 -0.43 29.66 17.87
C ASP A 256 -1.22 30.24 19.05
N SER A 257 -1.10 29.57 20.19
CA SER A 257 -1.72 30.00 21.44
C SER A 257 -1.16 31.34 21.94
N SER A 258 -0.16 31.91 21.26
CA SER A 258 0.40 33.24 21.52
C SER A 258 -0.39 34.35 20.80
N LEU A 259 -1.25 34.01 19.80
CA LEU A 259 -2.11 35.01 19.18
C LEU A 259 -3.33 35.27 20.06
N PRO A 260 -3.62 36.56 20.36
CA PRO A 260 -4.82 36.88 21.14
C PRO A 260 -6.06 36.41 20.42
N ASP A 261 -6.89 35.64 21.14
CA ASP A 261 -8.19 35.16 20.66
C ASP A 261 -9.01 36.34 20.14
N PRO A 262 -9.35 36.43 18.86
CA PRO A 262 -10.13 37.53 18.30
C PRO A 262 -11.49 37.70 19.01
N ALA A 263 -12.05 36.63 19.57
CA ALA A 263 -13.26 36.69 20.41
C ALA A 263 -13.03 37.42 21.74
N ARG A 264 -11.84 37.31 22.32
CA ARG A 264 -11.46 38.06 23.54
C ARG A 264 -11.12 39.52 23.27
N ALA A 265 -10.63 39.84 22.06
CA ALA A 265 -10.39 41.23 21.68
C ALA A 265 -11.69 42.01 21.50
N GLN A 266 -12.75 41.39 20.97
CA GLN A 266 -14.07 42.00 20.84
C GLN A 266 -14.75 42.26 22.21
N TYR A 267 -14.51 41.35 23.18
CA TYR A 267 -15.11 41.54 24.52
C TYR A 267 -14.42 42.65 25.33
N ARG A 268 -13.15 42.96 25.09
CA ARG A 268 -12.44 44.10 25.73
C ARG A 268 -12.79 45.44 25.09
N GLY A 269 -13.18 45.48 23.83
CA GLY A 269 -13.61 46.72 23.16
C GLY A 269 -14.95 47.25 23.70
N ASN A 270 -15.86 46.37 24.10
CA ASN A 270 -17.17 46.77 24.63
C ASN A 270 -17.19 47.07 26.12
N ALA A 271 -16.09 46.83 26.86
CA ALA A 271 -16.02 47.08 28.30
C ALA A 271 -15.46 48.47 28.64
N HIS A 272 -15.10 49.30 27.67
CA HIS A 272 -14.47 50.60 27.91
C HIS A 272 -15.36 51.80 27.55
N ASP A 273 -16.63 51.58 27.22
CA ASP A 273 -17.56 52.65 26.82
C ASP A 273 -18.69 52.92 27.84
N ASP A 274 -18.61 52.37 29.06
CA ASP A 274 -19.49 52.75 30.18
C ASP A 274 -18.82 53.82 31.01
N GLY A 275 -19.02 55.10 30.59
CA GLY A 275 -18.69 56.29 31.39
C GLY A 275 -19.50 56.34 32.71
N PRO A 276 -18.96 57.01 33.74
CA PRO A 276 -19.58 57.05 35.08
C PRO A 276 -20.82 57.97 35.11
N GLY A 277 -21.99 57.40 35.14
CA GLY A 277 -23.19 58.20 35.35
C GLY A 277 -24.51 57.56 34.94
N SER A 278 -25.03 56.58 35.70
CA SER A 278 -26.49 56.43 35.80
C SER A 278 -26.87 55.54 37.01
N PRO A 279 -27.98 55.89 37.74
CA PRO A 279 -28.22 55.37 39.09
C PRO A 279 -28.87 53.97 39.08
N ARG A 280 -28.43 53.17 40.05
CA ARG A 280 -29.03 51.88 40.43
C ARG A 280 -30.53 51.98 40.63
N LYS A 281 -31.32 51.28 39.89
CA LYS A 281 -32.69 50.89 40.27
C LYS A 281 -32.66 49.48 40.86
N ALA A 282 -32.94 49.40 42.13
CA ALA A 282 -33.20 48.18 42.88
C ALA A 282 -34.48 47.53 42.32
N HIS A 283 -34.38 46.25 41.95
CA HIS A 283 -35.53 45.41 41.80
C HIS A 283 -35.38 44.16 42.66
N THR A 284 -36.27 44.19 43.64
CA THR A 284 -36.73 43.26 44.65
C THR A 284 -36.71 41.78 44.23
N ALA A 285 -36.31 40.98 45.16
CA ALA A 285 -36.49 39.54 45.25
C ALA A 285 -37.94 39.09 45.04
N ARG A 286 -38.13 38.00 44.34
CA ARG A 286 -39.29 37.15 44.51
C ARG A 286 -38.87 35.67 44.60
N GLN A 287 -39.36 35.15 45.69
CA GLN A 287 -39.24 33.82 46.28
C GLN A 287 -39.72 32.70 45.36
N SER A 288 -39.11 31.55 45.55
CA SER A 288 -39.64 30.22 45.23
C SER A 288 -40.99 29.95 45.90
N PRO A 289 -41.77 28.97 45.38
CA PRO A 289 -41.99 27.85 46.27
C PRO A 289 -41.77 26.45 45.60
N ALA A 290 -41.45 25.55 46.48
CA ALA A 290 -41.38 24.10 46.28
C ALA A 290 -42.76 23.46 46.27
N ALA A 291 -42.87 22.27 45.66
CA ALA A 291 -43.71 21.13 46.03
C ALA A 291 -43.41 20.01 45.02
N SER A 292 -42.90 18.84 45.41
CA SER A 292 -43.57 17.78 46.16
C SER A 292 -44.37 16.83 45.30
N GLY A 293 -44.07 15.57 45.38
CA GLY A 293 -44.94 14.43 45.07
C GLY A 293 -44.37 13.52 43.98
N ALA A 294 -43.72 12.44 44.30
CA ALA A 294 -44.18 11.15 44.84
C ALA A 294 -44.65 10.16 43.75
N SER A 295 -43.93 9.08 43.73
CA SER A 295 -44.33 7.67 43.77
C SER A 295 -44.75 6.95 42.49
N ALA A 296 -44.06 5.85 42.41
CA ALA A 296 -44.50 4.43 42.31
C ALA A 296 -44.53 3.82 40.90
N SER A 297 -43.62 2.82 40.74
CA SER A 297 -43.85 1.38 40.53
C SER A 297 -44.56 0.98 39.22
N GLU A 298 -43.90 0.18 38.43
CA GLU A 298 -44.14 -1.26 38.28
C GLU A 298 -43.44 -1.78 37.04
N SER A 299 -42.61 -2.78 37.20
CA SER A 299 -42.33 -3.84 36.23
C SER A 299 -43.42 -4.91 36.45
N PRO A 300 -43.75 -5.86 35.54
CA PRO A 300 -42.81 -6.77 34.84
C PRO A 300 -43.27 -7.28 33.45
N ALA A 301 -42.31 -7.98 32.83
CA ALA A 301 -42.41 -9.19 32.01
C ALA A 301 -43.41 -9.28 30.82
N SER A 302 -42.80 -9.52 29.64
CA SER A 302 -42.89 -10.80 28.87
C SER A 302 -41.83 -10.74 27.76
#